data_211948207cee66efc5a090771509883c
#
_entry.id   211948207cee66efc5a090771509883c
#
_cell.length_a   1.000
_cell.length_b   1.000
_cell.length_c   1.000
_cell.angle_alpha   90.00
_cell.angle_beta   90.00
_cell.angle_gamma   90.00
#
_symmetry.space_group_name_H-M   'P 1'
#
loop_
_entity.id
_entity.type
_entity.pdbx_description
1 polymer ?
#
loop_
_entity_poly.entity_id
_entity_poly.type
_entity_poly.pdbx_seq_one_letter_code
_entity_poly.pdbx_strand_id
1 'polypeptide(L)'
;MLTASALIEQGLTTPTSVYDVPATLTIDGQTFKDAFEHGAQRRTFSGIIHDSMNTGTVLVGQKLSKEERYNWLKKYGVGEFTGIELTGEEQGIIADWRDWDGRQQYTVLFGQGVAQTPLQTAMIFQALGNKGVRLKPRIVDAIIDADGTEHKRAVEPGERMVSEETAASCLTLMENVVEQGHAR
;
A
#
# COMPACT_ATOMS: atom_id res chain seq x y z
N MET A 1 0.31 -3.09 2.29
CA MET A 1 1.59 -3.04 1.53
C MET A 1 2.05 -1.63 1.21
N LEU A 2 1.17 -0.68 0.85
CA LEU A 2 1.56 0.72 0.59
C LEU A 2 2.36 1.33 1.75
N THR A 3 1.84 1.27 2.99
CA THR A 3 2.55 1.77 4.19
C THR A 3 3.93 1.10 4.38
N ALA A 4 4.01 -0.22 4.15
CA ALA A 4 5.27 -0.95 4.27
C ALA A 4 6.31 -0.46 3.24
N SER A 5 5.88 -0.29 1.98
CA SER A 5 6.76 0.22 0.92
C SER A 5 7.24 1.64 1.21
N ALA A 6 6.36 2.52 1.72
CA ALA A 6 6.72 3.88 2.11
C ALA A 6 7.79 3.92 3.22
N LEU A 7 7.59 3.10 4.25
CA LEU A 7 8.52 3.02 5.38
C LEU A 7 9.89 2.47 4.99
N ILE A 8 9.93 1.45 4.14
CA ILE A 8 11.18 0.84 3.64
C ILE A 8 11.90 1.82 2.71
N GLU A 9 11.18 2.41 1.76
CA GLU A 9 11.76 3.36 0.79
C GLU A 9 12.40 4.57 1.45
N GLN A 10 11.82 5.06 2.54
CA GLN A 10 12.39 6.16 3.32
C GLN A 10 13.47 5.71 4.33
N GLY A 11 13.82 4.44 4.36
CA GLY A 11 14.81 3.91 5.31
C GLY A 11 14.39 3.96 6.77
N LEU A 12 13.09 4.11 7.05
CA LEU A 12 12.54 4.19 8.41
C LEU A 12 12.44 2.83 9.09
N THR A 13 12.45 1.77 8.31
CA THR A 13 12.47 0.37 8.76
C THR A 13 13.05 -0.54 7.68
N THR A 14 13.41 -1.76 8.10
CA THR A 14 13.74 -2.88 7.20
C THR A 14 12.86 -4.07 7.54
N PRO A 15 12.71 -5.09 6.67
CA PRO A 15 11.95 -6.29 6.98
C PRO A 15 12.39 -6.99 8.28
N THR A 16 13.67 -6.89 8.64
CA THR A 16 14.27 -7.53 9.81
C THR A 16 14.36 -6.63 11.05
N SER A 17 14.00 -5.33 10.94
CA SER A 17 13.96 -4.42 12.09
C SER A 17 13.00 -4.94 13.16
N VAL A 18 13.43 -4.95 14.41
CA VAL A 18 12.70 -5.56 15.55
C VAL A 18 12.04 -4.48 16.40
N TYR A 19 10.80 -4.74 16.81
CA TYR A 19 9.97 -3.85 17.62
C TYR A 19 9.33 -4.60 18.78
N ASP A 20 9.19 -3.93 19.93
CA ASP A 20 8.39 -4.39 21.05
C ASP A 20 6.93 -3.90 20.81
N VAL A 21 6.09 -4.80 20.33
CA VAL A 21 4.70 -4.51 19.94
C VAL A 21 3.78 -4.75 21.14
N PRO A 22 3.08 -3.71 21.66
CA PRO A 22 2.17 -3.86 22.77
C PRO A 22 0.84 -4.53 22.33
N ALA A 23 0.18 -5.21 23.25
CA ALA A 23 -1.18 -5.74 23.03
C ALA A 23 -2.21 -4.63 22.74
N THR A 24 -1.98 -3.45 23.27
CA THR A 24 -2.80 -2.25 23.06
C THR A 24 -1.87 -1.06 22.96
N LEU A 25 -2.02 -0.26 21.90
CA LEU A 25 -1.23 0.96 21.67
C LEU A 25 -2.12 2.17 21.88
N THR A 26 -1.73 3.06 22.79
CA THR A 26 -2.38 4.38 22.95
C THR A 26 -1.42 5.47 22.50
N ILE A 27 -1.85 6.29 21.58
CA ILE A 27 -1.10 7.42 21.01
C ILE A 27 -2.04 8.59 20.73
N ASP A 28 -1.67 9.79 21.11
CA ASP A 28 -2.49 11.01 20.98
C ASP A 28 -3.94 10.83 21.50
N GLY A 29 -4.10 10.11 22.61
CA GLY A 29 -5.42 9.80 23.19
C GLY A 29 -6.24 8.77 22.41
N GLN A 30 -5.71 8.20 21.32
CA GLN A 30 -6.36 7.16 20.52
C GLN A 30 -5.81 5.79 20.87
N THR A 31 -6.71 4.82 21.06
CA THR A 31 -6.34 3.44 21.43
C THR A 31 -6.57 2.50 20.26
N PHE A 32 -5.54 1.70 19.92
CA PHE A 32 -5.53 0.71 18.86
C PHE A 32 -5.34 -0.69 19.44
N LYS A 33 -6.01 -1.65 18.83
CA LYS A 33 -5.91 -3.08 19.14
C LYS A 33 -5.85 -3.88 17.84
N ASP A 34 -5.35 -5.08 17.94
CA ASP A 34 -5.36 -6.05 16.85
C ASP A 34 -6.68 -6.81 16.80
N ALA A 35 -6.94 -7.52 15.71
CA ALA A 35 -8.16 -8.30 15.52
C ALA A 35 -8.20 -9.57 16.41
N PHE A 36 -7.03 -9.97 16.93
CA PHE A 36 -6.87 -11.11 17.82
C PHE A 36 -6.20 -10.68 19.13
N GLU A 37 -6.51 -11.38 20.20
CA GLU A 37 -5.91 -11.13 21.51
C GLU A 37 -4.50 -11.70 21.59
N HIS A 38 -3.57 -10.89 22.08
CA HIS A 38 -2.19 -11.28 22.35
C HIS A 38 -1.59 -10.44 23.48
N GLY A 39 -0.54 -10.92 24.09
CA GLY A 39 0.29 -10.14 25.03
C GLY A 39 1.25 -9.22 24.29
N ALA A 40 1.99 -8.38 25.03
CA ALA A 40 3.12 -7.67 24.45
C ALA A 40 4.16 -8.67 23.93
N GLN A 41 4.66 -8.44 22.72
CA GLN A 41 5.57 -9.39 22.06
C GLN A 41 6.60 -8.67 21.19
N ARG A 42 7.76 -9.29 21.07
CA ARG A 42 8.83 -8.81 20.22
C ARG A 42 8.65 -9.37 18.81
N ARG A 43 8.55 -8.49 17.79
CA ARG A 43 8.31 -8.87 16.40
C ARG A 43 9.25 -8.15 15.45
N THR A 44 9.66 -8.82 14.39
CA THR A 44 10.27 -8.15 13.23
C THR A 44 9.20 -7.36 12.49
N PHE A 45 9.60 -6.41 11.66
CA PHE A 45 8.64 -5.71 10.78
C PHE A 45 7.93 -6.70 9.84
N SER A 46 8.65 -7.69 9.32
CA SER A 46 8.05 -8.80 8.57
C SER A 46 6.98 -9.52 9.38
N GLY A 47 7.25 -9.81 10.66
CA GLY A 47 6.26 -10.44 11.56
C GLY A 47 5.04 -9.57 11.82
N ILE A 48 5.19 -8.25 11.93
CA ILE A 48 4.08 -7.31 12.07
C ILE A 48 3.16 -7.36 10.85
N ILE A 49 3.73 -7.37 9.63
CA ILE A 49 2.97 -7.45 8.38
C ILE A 49 2.33 -8.83 8.21
N HIS A 50 3.08 -9.89 8.49
CA HIS A 50 2.65 -11.28 8.44
C HIS A 50 1.42 -11.56 9.33
N ASP A 51 1.47 -11.11 10.58
CA ASP A 51 0.38 -11.29 11.55
C ASP A 51 -0.73 -10.22 11.41
N SER A 52 -0.60 -9.30 10.43
CA SER A 52 -1.56 -8.21 10.20
C SER A 52 -1.83 -7.36 11.45
N MET A 53 -0.78 -7.01 12.19
CA MET A 53 -0.88 -6.31 13.47
C MET A 53 -1.13 -4.81 13.26
N ASN A 54 -2.28 -4.32 13.67
CA ASN A 54 -2.62 -2.88 13.63
C ASN A 54 -1.72 -2.08 14.59
N THR A 55 -1.55 -2.61 15.82
CA THR A 55 -0.72 -1.96 16.86
C THR A 55 0.72 -1.82 16.39
N GLY A 56 1.29 -2.87 15.80
CA GLY A 56 2.63 -2.85 15.22
C GLY A 56 2.73 -1.91 14.01
N THR A 57 1.72 -1.92 13.14
CA THR A 57 1.69 -1.04 11.95
C THR A 57 1.63 0.44 12.35
N VAL A 58 0.82 0.80 13.35
CA VAL A 58 0.77 2.17 13.88
C VAL A 58 2.08 2.53 14.58
N LEU A 59 2.63 1.61 15.39
CA LEU A 59 3.90 1.83 16.11
C LEU A 59 5.05 2.19 15.16
N VAL A 60 5.15 1.50 14.04
CA VAL A 60 6.21 1.79 13.04
C VAL A 60 5.80 2.95 12.14
N GLY A 61 4.56 2.97 11.70
CA GLY A 61 4.03 3.94 10.73
C GLY A 61 3.94 5.38 11.26
N GLN A 62 3.91 5.58 12.60
CA GLN A 62 3.96 6.91 13.19
C GLN A 62 5.26 7.68 12.87
N LYS A 63 6.31 6.99 12.40
CA LYS A 63 7.53 7.64 11.91
C LYS A 63 7.29 8.50 10.66
N LEU A 64 6.25 8.20 9.88
CA LEU A 64 5.77 9.06 8.80
C LEU A 64 4.88 10.16 9.42
N SER A 65 5.09 11.41 9.05
CA SER A 65 4.20 12.50 9.38
C SER A 65 2.81 12.30 8.74
N LYS A 66 1.80 13.00 9.25
CA LYS A 66 0.43 12.98 8.70
C LYS A 66 0.40 13.35 7.21
N GLU A 67 1.18 14.35 6.80
CA GLU A 67 1.32 14.78 5.42
C GLU A 67 2.04 13.74 4.55
N GLU A 68 3.10 13.13 5.05
CA GLU A 68 3.82 12.08 4.30
C GLU A 68 2.93 10.86 4.05
N ARG A 69 2.10 10.44 5.02
CA ARG A 69 1.13 9.36 4.82
C ARG A 69 0.16 9.69 3.69
N TYR A 70 -0.36 10.91 3.66
CA TYR A 70 -1.22 11.38 2.58
C TYR A 70 -0.50 11.39 1.23
N ASN A 71 0.70 11.96 1.18
CA ASN A 71 1.48 12.07 -0.06
C ASN A 71 1.83 10.68 -0.63
N TRP A 72 2.09 9.69 0.23
CA TRP A 72 2.30 8.32 -0.22
C TRP A 72 1.01 7.68 -0.78
N LEU A 73 -0.13 7.91 -0.15
CA LEU A 73 -1.43 7.45 -0.69
C LEU A 73 -1.68 8.07 -2.07
N LYS A 74 -1.49 9.38 -2.22
CA LYS A 74 -1.65 10.10 -3.47
C LYS A 74 -0.66 9.62 -4.55
N LYS A 75 0.60 9.43 -4.19
CA LYS A 75 1.63 8.90 -5.09
C LYS A 75 1.21 7.57 -5.70
N TYR A 76 0.57 6.69 -4.93
CA TYR A 76 0.04 5.43 -5.44
C TYR A 76 -1.31 5.54 -6.16
N GLY A 77 -1.85 6.75 -6.31
CA GLY A 77 -3.08 7.04 -7.05
C GLY A 77 -4.37 6.85 -6.25
N VAL A 78 -4.29 6.80 -4.92
CA VAL A 78 -5.49 6.75 -4.07
C VAL A 78 -6.28 8.05 -4.21
N GLY A 79 -7.57 7.95 -4.51
CA GLY A 79 -8.43 9.11 -4.74
C GLY A 79 -8.20 9.80 -6.09
N GLU A 80 -7.71 9.08 -7.10
CA GLU A 80 -7.49 9.56 -8.46
C GLU A 80 -8.02 8.58 -9.50
N PHE A 81 -8.39 9.08 -10.67
CA PHE A 81 -8.71 8.22 -11.79
C PHE A 81 -7.46 7.49 -12.27
N THR A 82 -7.57 6.21 -12.58
CA THR A 82 -6.45 5.43 -13.13
C THR A 82 -6.22 5.73 -14.60
N GLY A 83 -7.23 6.30 -15.25
CA GLY A 83 -7.24 6.59 -16.69
C GLY A 83 -7.39 5.34 -17.55
N ILE A 84 -8.02 4.27 -17.00
CA ILE A 84 -8.41 3.11 -17.80
C ILE A 84 -9.50 3.52 -18.82
N GLU A 85 -9.52 2.85 -19.96
CA GLU A 85 -10.43 3.17 -21.08
C GLU A 85 -11.82 2.57 -20.88
N LEU A 86 -12.38 2.74 -19.68
CA LEU A 86 -13.75 2.32 -19.34
C LEU A 86 -14.56 3.51 -18.85
N THR A 87 -15.82 3.52 -19.21
CA THR A 87 -16.79 4.48 -18.66
C THR A 87 -17.18 4.07 -17.25
N GLY A 88 -17.47 5.06 -16.39
CA GLY A 88 -17.93 4.81 -15.01
C GLY A 88 -16.78 4.49 -14.03
N GLU A 89 -15.56 4.88 -14.33
CA GLU A 89 -14.47 4.80 -13.37
C GLU A 89 -14.74 5.73 -12.18
N GLU A 90 -14.45 5.23 -10.97
CA GLU A 90 -14.56 5.97 -9.72
C GLU A 90 -13.17 6.26 -9.13
N GLN A 91 -13.04 7.42 -8.47
CA GLN A 91 -11.75 7.84 -7.87
C GLN A 91 -11.47 7.21 -6.51
N GLY A 92 -12.46 6.56 -5.88
CA GLY A 92 -12.37 6.24 -4.46
C GLY A 92 -12.53 7.49 -3.58
N ILE A 93 -12.19 7.40 -2.30
CA ILE A 93 -12.39 8.48 -1.33
C ILE A 93 -11.14 8.66 -0.48
N ILE A 94 -10.59 9.86 -0.48
CA ILE A 94 -9.55 10.30 0.44
C ILE A 94 -9.78 11.77 0.79
N ALA A 95 -9.92 12.08 2.08
CA ALA A 95 -9.96 13.46 2.55
C ALA A 95 -8.56 14.07 2.53
N ASP A 96 -8.46 15.41 2.42
CA ASP A 96 -7.19 16.10 2.62
C ASP A 96 -6.63 15.77 4.02
N TRP A 97 -5.34 15.58 4.13
CA TRP A 97 -4.70 15.19 5.39
C TRP A 97 -4.93 16.22 6.53
N ARG A 98 -5.18 17.49 6.18
CA ARG A 98 -5.47 18.56 7.13
C ARG A 98 -6.79 18.35 7.85
N ASP A 99 -7.74 17.70 7.18
CA ASP A 99 -9.09 17.40 7.69
C ASP A 99 -9.15 16.06 8.45
N TRP A 100 -8.07 15.27 8.46
CA TRP A 100 -8.05 14.02 9.21
C TRP A 100 -8.13 14.28 10.70
N ASP A 101 -9.04 13.61 11.36
CA ASP A 101 -9.16 13.62 12.82
C ASP A 101 -7.98 12.92 13.53
N GLY A 102 -7.98 12.97 14.85
CA GLY A 102 -6.94 12.38 15.68
C GLY A 102 -6.78 10.86 15.48
N ARG A 103 -7.84 10.15 15.06
CA ARG A 103 -7.82 8.71 14.82
C ARG A 103 -7.48 8.37 13.38
N GLN A 104 -8.10 9.06 12.40
CA GLN A 104 -7.92 8.80 10.98
C GLN A 104 -6.47 8.88 10.54
N GLN A 105 -5.70 9.83 11.09
CA GLN A 105 -4.27 9.96 10.78
C GLN A 105 -3.47 8.68 11.03
N TYR A 106 -3.92 7.79 11.92
CA TYR A 106 -3.29 6.51 12.21
C TYR A 106 -3.96 5.34 11.50
N THR A 107 -5.30 5.36 11.35
CA THR A 107 -6.01 4.23 10.73
C THR A 107 -5.72 4.09 9.24
N VAL A 108 -5.34 5.17 8.56
CA VAL A 108 -4.89 5.12 7.15
C VAL A 108 -3.65 4.24 6.95
N LEU A 109 -2.83 4.05 7.98
CA LEU A 109 -1.64 3.21 7.93
C LEU A 109 -1.97 1.72 7.70
N PHE A 110 -3.14 1.27 8.16
CA PHE A 110 -3.61 -0.10 7.97
C PHE A 110 -4.89 -0.19 7.12
N GLY A 111 -5.17 0.86 6.32
CA GLY A 111 -6.19 0.83 5.26
C GLY A 111 -7.61 1.20 5.70
N GLN A 112 -7.79 1.91 6.81
CA GLN A 112 -9.07 2.47 7.21
C GLN A 112 -9.08 4.00 7.08
N GLY A 113 -10.27 4.57 6.84
CA GLY A 113 -10.44 6.01 6.64
C GLY A 113 -10.14 6.49 5.21
N VAL A 114 -9.94 5.56 4.28
CA VAL A 114 -9.84 5.77 2.83
C VAL A 114 -10.63 4.69 2.11
N ALA A 115 -11.10 4.98 0.90
CA ALA A 115 -11.70 3.99 0.02
C ALA A 115 -10.95 3.95 -1.31
N GLN A 116 -10.59 2.76 -1.75
CA GLN A 116 -9.90 2.49 -3.01
C GLN A 116 -10.78 1.63 -3.90
N THR A 117 -10.71 1.86 -5.21
CA THR A 117 -11.31 0.91 -6.15
C THR A 117 -10.47 -0.36 -6.23
N PRO A 118 -11.06 -1.51 -6.62
CA PRO A 118 -10.28 -2.73 -6.88
C PRO A 118 -9.14 -2.51 -7.87
N LEU A 119 -9.35 -1.66 -8.88
CA LEU A 119 -8.32 -1.34 -9.88
C LEU A 119 -7.16 -0.55 -9.26
N GLN A 120 -7.43 0.49 -8.45
CA GLN A 120 -6.38 1.21 -7.71
C GLN A 120 -5.58 0.26 -6.82
N THR A 121 -6.25 -0.64 -6.12
CA THR A 121 -5.59 -1.66 -5.31
C THR A 121 -4.70 -2.57 -6.18
N ALA A 122 -5.20 -3.07 -7.31
CA ALA A 122 -4.42 -3.90 -8.23
C ALA A 122 -3.18 -3.17 -8.77
N MET A 123 -3.29 -1.86 -9.04
CA MET A 123 -2.15 -1.06 -9.52
C MET A 123 -1.05 -0.88 -8.47
N ILE A 124 -1.40 -0.84 -7.16
CA ILE A 124 -0.40 -0.83 -6.09
C ILE A 124 0.44 -2.11 -6.15
N PHE A 125 -0.22 -3.27 -6.23
CA PHE A 125 0.48 -4.56 -6.33
C PHE A 125 1.20 -4.73 -7.66
N GLN A 126 0.62 -4.24 -8.78
CA GLN A 126 1.28 -4.22 -10.08
C GLN A 126 2.60 -3.43 -10.02
N ALA A 127 2.60 -2.25 -9.40
CA ALA A 127 3.81 -1.44 -9.26
C ALA A 127 4.92 -2.18 -8.48
N LEU A 128 4.56 -2.85 -7.37
CA LEU A 128 5.52 -3.64 -6.59
C LEU A 128 6.02 -4.85 -7.39
N GLY A 129 5.13 -5.59 -8.08
CA GLY A 129 5.49 -6.72 -8.94
C GLY A 129 6.29 -6.33 -10.18
N ASN A 130 6.20 -5.06 -10.61
CA ASN A 130 6.94 -4.51 -11.74
C ASN A 130 8.14 -3.66 -11.28
N LYS A 131 8.91 -4.17 -10.33
CA LYS A 131 10.15 -3.55 -9.84
C LYS A 131 9.99 -2.10 -9.37
N GLY A 132 8.84 -1.78 -8.79
CA GLY A 132 8.51 -0.46 -8.27
C GLY A 132 8.02 0.55 -9.32
N VAL A 133 7.70 0.12 -10.52
CA VAL A 133 7.21 0.98 -11.61
C VAL A 133 5.72 0.72 -11.86
N ARG A 134 4.88 1.73 -11.62
CA ARG A 134 3.45 1.71 -11.93
C ARG A 134 3.24 1.95 -13.41
N LEU A 135 2.48 1.08 -14.07
CA LEU A 135 2.03 1.26 -15.45
C LEU A 135 0.58 1.74 -15.47
N LYS A 136 0.22 2.53 -16.48
CA LYS A 136 -1.17 2.89 -16.73
C LYS A 136 -1.95 1.63 -17.13
N PRO A 137 -3.13 1.36 -16.53
CA PRO A 137 -3.95 0.23 -16.91
C PRO A 137 -4.50 0.43 -18.32
N ARG A 138 -4.61 -0.64 -19.09
CA ARG A 138 -5.17 -0.66 -20.45
C ARG A 138 -5.94 -1.93 -20.69
N ILE A 139 -6.93 -1.87 -21.57
CA ILE A 139 -7.74 -3.01 -22.00
C ILE A 139 -7.60 -3.29 -23.50
N VAL A 140 -7.15 -2.30 -24.27
CA VAL A 140 -6.89 -2.47 -25.70
C VAL A 140 -5.39 -2.68 -25.91
N ASP A 141 -4.99 -3.83 -26.41
CA ASP A 141 -3.60 -4.16 -26.74
C ASP A 141 -3.26 -3.85 -28.19
N ALA A 142 -4.18 -4.16 -29.10
CA ALA A 142 -4.03 -3.89 -30.53
C ALA A 142 -5.38 -3.64 -31.19
N ILE A 143 -5.34 -3.00 -32.35
CA ILE A 143 -6.48 -2.84 -33.28
C ILE A 143 -6.11 -3.61 -34.54
N ILE A 144 -7.05 -4.44 -35.04
CA ILE A 144 -6.88 -5.20 -36.27
C ILE A 144 -7.79 -4.62 -37.31
N ASP A 145 -7.25 -4.12 -38.42
CA ASP A 145 -7.98 -3.59 -39.55
C ASP A 145 -8.69 -4.70 -40.35
N ALA A 146 -9.58 -4.31 -41.25
CA ALA A 146 -10.38 -5.24 -42.07
C ALA A 146 -9.50 -6.10 -43.00
N ASP A 147 -8.30 -5.65 -43.37
CA ASP A 147 -7.32 -6.36 -44.15
C ASP A 147 -6.43 -7.30 -43.34
N GLY A 148 -6.62 -7.36 -42.01
CA GLY A 148 -5.83 -8.16 -41.07
C GLY A 148 -4.57 -7.49 -40.55
N THR A 149 -4.33 -6.22 -40.87
CA THR A 149 -3.18 -5.46 -40.36
C THR A 149 -3.35 -5.18 -38.88
N GLU A 150 -2.38 -5.61 -38.04
CA GLU A 150 -2.36 -5.40 -36.60
C GLU A 150 -1.60 -4.12 -36.24
N HIS A 151 -2.27 -3.21 -35.53
CA HIS A 151 -1.70 -2.01 -34.96
C HIS A 151 -1.60 -2.15 -33.45
N LYS A 152 -0.41 -2.58 -32.98
CA LYS A 152 -0.14 -2.67 -31.53
C LYS A 152 -0.09 -1.28 -30.90
N ARG A 153 -0.76 -1.15 -29.76
CA ARG A 153 -0.69 0.06 -28.97
C ARG A 153 0.62 0.10 -28.17
N ALA A 154 1.34 1.22 -28.28
CA ALA A 154 2.54 1.43 -27.48
C ALA A 154 2.21 1.43 -25.98
N VAL A 155 3.08 0.81 -25.18
CA VAL A 155 3.03 0.91 -23.72
C VAL A 155 3.60 2.25 -23.30
N GLU A 156 2.82 3.07 -22.61
CA GLU A 156 3.30 4.34 -22.06
C GLU A 156 4.40 4.08 -21.03
N PRO A 157 5.41 4.96 -20.90
CA PRO A 157 6.40 4.87 -19.84
C PRO A 157 5.71 4.84 -18.47
N GLY A 158 6.15 3.94 -17.59
CA GLY A 158 5.63 3.85 -16.25
C GLY A 158 6.22 4.94 -15.33
N GLU A 159 5.58 5.10 -14.18
CA GLU A 159 6.01 6.01 -13.12
C GLU A 159 6.67 5.21 -11.98
N ARG A 160 7.85 5.63 -11.54
CA ARG A 160 8.54 4.98 -10.43
C ARG A 160 7.93 5.39 -9.09
N MET A 161 7.35 4.42 -8.40
CA MET A 161 6.77 4.58 -7.07
C MET A 161 7.83 4.42 -5.99
N VAL A 162 8.62 3.35 -6.08
CA VAL A 162 9.70 2.99 -5.14
C VAL A 162 10.89 2.41 -5.91
N SER A 163 12.02 2.28 -5.25
CA SER A 163 13.20 1.59 -5.78
C SER A 163 12.92 0.12 -6.09
N GLU A 164 13.73 -0.50 -6.93
CA GLU A 164 13.65 -1.94 -7.22
C GLU A 164 13.92 -2.77 -5.95
N GLU A 165 14.82 -2.30 -5.09
CA GLU A 165 15.15 -2.93 -3.82
C GLU A 165 13.97 -2.93 -2.85
N THR A 166 13.29 -1.78 -2.71
CA THR A 166 12.07 -1.68 -1.89
C THR A 166 10.96 -2.57 -2.43
N ALA A 167 10.76 -2.60 -3.75
CA ALA A 167 9.78 -3.47 -4.39
C ALA A 167 10.06 -4.95 -4.11
N ALA A 168 11.32 -5.39 -4.25
CA ALA A 168 11.73 -6.77 -3.96
C ALA A 168 11.50 -7.12 -2.48
N SER A 169 11.83 -6.20 -1.55
CA SER A 169 11.55 -6.38 -0.12
C SER A 169 10.05 -6.55 0.15
N CYS A 170 9.20 -5.76 -0.52
CA CYS A 170 7.75 -5.87 -0.38
C CYS A 170 7.21 -7.20 -0.95
N LEU A 171 7.76 -7.72 -2.05
CA LEU A 171 7.39 -9.03 -2.59
C LEU A 171 7.69 -10.13 -1.58
N THR A 172 8.88 -10.13 -0.98
CA THR A 172 9.24 -11.10 0.08
C THR A 172 8.29 -11.01 1.29
N LEU A 173 7.89 -9.79 1.69
CA LEU A 173 6.89 -9.63 2.76
C LEU A 173 5.54 -10.27 2.38
N MET A 174 5.10 -10.11 1.13
CA MET A 174 3.84 -10.69 0.64
C MET A 174 3.90 -12.22 0.55
N GLU A 175 5.01 -12.79 0.08
CA GLU A 175 5.25 -14.24 0.07
C GLU A 175 5.13 -14.82 1.48
N ASN A 176 5.77 -14.20 2.48
CA ASN A 176 5.69 -14.61 3.87
C ASN A 176 4.25 -14.59 4.42
N VAL A 177 3.43 -13.60 4.04
CA VAL A 177 2.01 -13.53 4.45
C VAL A 177 1.22 -14.72 3.90
N VAL A 178 1.50 -15.15 2.67
CA VAL A 178 0.80 -16.29 2.04
C VAL A 178 1.31 -17.63 2.59
N GLU A 179 2.61 -17.78 2.75
CA GLU A 179 3.21 -19.06 3.14
C GLU A 179 3.03 -19.37 4.63
N GLN A 180 3.11 -18.39 5.50
CA GLN A 180 3.18 -18.56 6.94
C GLN A 180 2.08 -17.81 7.72
N GLY A 181 1.38 -16.85 7.09
CA GLY A 181 0.38 -16.00 7.72
C GLY A 181 -1.02 -16.61 7.76
N HIS A 182 -1.98 -15.78 8.18
CA HIS A 182 -3.40 -16.14 8.27
C HIS A 182 -4.15 -16.12 6.92
N ALA A 183 -3.45 -15.85 5.81
CA ALA A 183 -4.01 -15.77 4.45
C ALA A 183 -4.13 -17.15 3.74
N ARG A 184 -4.09 -18.25 4.49
CA ARG A 184 -4.28 -19.61 3.96
C ARG A 184 -5.75 -19.97 3.82
#